data_41ae9e2e4ffdc0df7b904f22ce1fb869
#
_entry.id   41ae9e2e4ffdc0df7b904f22ce1fb869
#
_cell.length_a   1.000
_cell.length_b   1.000
_cell.length_c   1.000
_cell.angle_alpha   90.00
_cell.angle_beta   90.00
_cell.angle_gamma   90.00
#
_symmetry.space_group_name_H-M   'P 1'
#
loop_
_entity.id
_entity.type
_entity.pdbx_description
1 polymer ?
#
loop_
_entity_poly.entity_id
_entity_poly.type
_entity_poly.pdbx_seq_one_letter_code
_entity_poly.pdbx_strand_id
1 'polypeptide(L)'
;MADHLIDIVNENDEVIGSKMKSKKPELGFISRVSVVFVKNSSGKIMICKRGPNKKNDPNKYDLSACGNVDAGETYEQAAARELMEETGIKCQPKMLDKFYQENIHDGKVFKYFTGIFLAESNEDPRLNQELVSFKRMSVEEIEKEMKETPENFCQGFLRDFNQVKQKLKSL
;
A
#
# COMPACT_ATOMS: atom_id res chain seq x y z
N MET A 1 4.66 12.22 9.71
CA MET A 1 3.39 12.72 9.10
C MET A 1 2.53 13.32 10.21
N ALA A 2 1.89 14.45 9.94
CA ALA A 2 0.90 15.05 10.84
C ALA A 2 -0.33 14.11 10.96
N ASP A 3 -1.01 14.16 12.10
CA ASP A 3 -2.28 13.43 12.29
C ASP A 3 -3.37 14.08 11.42
N HIS A 4 -4.20 13.28 10.77
CA HIS A 4 -5.22 13.76 9.83
C HIS A 4 -6.53 12.98 9.98
N LEU A 5 -7.61 13.54 9.44
CA LEU A 5 -8.92 12.91 9.44
C LEU A 5 -8.98 11.83 8.34
N ILE A 6 -9.46 10.67 8.71
CA ILE A 6 -9.79 9.57 7.80
C ILE A 6 -11.25 9.19 7.94
N ASP A 7 -11.86 8.68 6.87
CA ASP A 7 -13.21 8.17 6.91
C ASP A 7 -13.31 6.92 7.79
N ILE A 8 -14.39 6.83 8.56
CA ILE A 8 -14.87 5.62 9.22
C ILE A 8 -15.93 5.00 8.32
N VAL A 9 -15.84 3.70 8.11
CA VAL A 9 -16.83 2.97 7.32
C VAL A 9 -17.46 1.83 8.11
N ASN A 10 -18.65 1.41 7.66
CA ASN A 10 -19.29 0.21 8.15
C ASN A 10 -18.77 -1.06 7.40
N GLU A 11 -19.33 -2.22 7.69
CA GLU A 11 -18.97 -3.51 7.08
C GLU A 11 -19.27 -3.61 5.58
N ASN A 12 -20.09 -2.69 5.04
CA ASN A 12 -20.40 -2.57 3.62
C ASN A 12 -19.52 -1.55 2.89
N ASP A 13 -18.47 -1.02 3.56
CA ASP A 13 -17.62 0.06 3.02
C ASP A 13 -18.37 1.39 2.76
N GLU A 14 -19.43 1.67 3.53
CA GLU A 14 -20.17 2.93 3.46
C GLU A 14 -19.65 3.88 4.54
N VAL A 15 -19.43 5.14 4.18
CA VAL A 15 -18.92 6.16 5.10
C VAL A 15 -19.99 6.50 6.14
N ILE A 16 -19.62 6.33 7.42
CA ILE A 16 -20.50 6.62 8.59
C ILE A 16 -19.98 7.76 9.46
N GLY A 17 -18.85 8.35 9.12
CA GLY A 17 -18.25 9.47 9.82
C GLY A 17 -16.75 9.59 9.53
N SER A 18 -16.07 10.41 10.32
CA SER A 18 -14.61 10.58 10.23
C SER A 18 -13.99 10.72 11.61
N LYS A 19 -12.74 10.32 11.76
CA LYS A 19 -11.93 10.48 12.99
C LYS A 19 -10.47 10.68 12.66
N MET A 20 -9.73 11.24 13.62
CA MET A 20 -8.27 11.32 13.53
C MET A 20 -7.67 9.92 13.43
N LYS A 21 -6.75 9.72 12.51
CA LYS A 21 -6.05 8.44 12.28
C LYS A 21 -5.41 7.87 13.55
N SER A 22 -4.85 8.74 14.40
CA SER A 22 -4.23 8.37 15.68
C SER A 22 -5.18 7.66 16.63
N LYS A 23 -6.51 7.86 16.49
CA LYS A 23 -7.53 7.23 17.34
C LYS A 23 -7.88 5.80 16.92
N LYS A 24 -7.44 5.36 15.76
CA LYS A 24 -7.77 4.02 15.23
C LYS A 24 -7.37 2.87 16.17
N PRO A 25 -6.15 2.84 16.75
CA PRO A 25 -5.75 1.76 17.67
C PRO A 25 -6.58 1.68 18.96
N GLU A 26 -7.14 2.81 19.38
CA GLU A 26 -7.95 2.91 20.60
C GLU A 26 -9.40 2.52 20.35
N LEU A 27 -9.99 3.00 19.24
CA LEU A 27 -11.41 2.88 18.95
C LEU A 27 -11.77 1.70 18.07
N GLY A 28 -10.80 1.08 17.40
CA GLY A 28 -10.99 -0.15 16.61
C GLY A 28 -11.93 -0.01 15.41
N PHE A 29 -12.16 1.20 14.88
CA PHE A 29 -13.04 1.43 13.75
C PHE A 29 -12.46 0.91 12.44
N ILE A 30 -13.32 0.66 11.46
CA ILE A 30 -12.93 0.27 10.11
C ILE A 30 -12.58 1.54 9.32
N SER A 31 -11.44 1.54 8.64
CA SER A 31 -10.99 2.62 7.75
C SER A 31 -10.70 2.10 6.36
N ARG A 32 -10.23 2.99 5.46
CA ARG A 32 -9.85 2.68 4.09
C ARG A 32 -8.37 2.88 3.88
N VAL A 33 -7.77 2.01 3.06
CA VAL A 33 -6.36 2.09 2.65
C VAL A 33 -6.28 1.91 1.13
N SER A 34 -5.46 2.71 0.47
CA SER A 34 -5.09 2.53 -0.93
C SER A 34 -3.66 2.03 -1.04
N VAL A 35 -3.45 1.01 -1.87
CA VAL A 35 -2.18 0.33 -2.12
C VAL A 35 -1.89 0.38 -3.61
N VAL A 36 -0.69 0.79 -4.00
CA VAL A 36 -0.31 0.96 -5.39
C VAL A 36 0.88 0.08 -5.74
N PHE A 37 0.73 -0.72 -6.80
CA PHE A 37 1.82 -1.35 -7.54
C PHE A 37 2.12 -0.52 -8.79
N VAL A 38 3.39 -0.23 -9.06
CA VAL A 38 3.83 0.42 -10.28
C VAL A 38 4.47 -0.60 -11.19
N LYS A 39 3.96 -0.71 -12.44
CA LYS A 39 4.50 -1.60 -13.48
C LYS A 39 5.11 -0.75 -14.59
N ASN A 40 6.29 -1.12 -15.06
CA ASN A 40 6.89 -0.48 -16.22
C ASN A 40 6.48 -1.15 -17.54
N SER A 41 6.89 -0.56 -18.68
CA SER A 41 6.59 -1.08 -20.03
C SER A 41 7.21 -2.47 -20.31
N SER A 42 8.18 -2.92 -19.51
CA SER A 42 8.76 -4.28 -19.59
C SER A 42 8.01 -5.29 -18.71
N GLY A 43 6.87 -4.93 -18.11
CA GLY A 43 6.08 -5.81 -17.25
C GLY A 43 6.64 -5.99 -15.83
N LYS A 44 7.70 -5.25 -15.47
CA LYS A 44 8.32 -5.36 -14.14
C LYS A 44 7.64 -4.45 -13.12
N ILE A 45 7.38 -5.00 -11.93
CA ILE A 45 6.79 -4.31 -10.78
C ILE A 45 7.89 -3.64 -9.97
N MET A 46 7.67 -2.38 -9.60
CA MET A 46 8.53 -1.64 -8.69
C MET A 46 8.22 -2.04 -7.24
N ILE A 47 9.22 -2.52 -6.54
CA ILE A 47 9.17 -2.74 -5.09
C ILE A 47 10.15 -1.80 -4.41
N CYS A 48 9.70 -1.17 -3.33
CA CYS A 48 10.43 -0.11 -2.64
C CYS A 48 11.03 -0.63 -1.33
N LYS A 49 12.23 -0.19 -0.98
CA LYS A 49 12.86 -0.54 0.29
C LYS A 49 12.64 0.57 1.31
N ARG A 50 12.03 0.20 2.43
CA ARG A 50 11.78 1.10 3.56
C ARG A 50 13.08 1.54 4.21
N GLY A 51 13.10 2.80 4.65
CA GLY A 51 14.24 3.36 5.36
C GLY A 51 14.49 2.70 6.73
N PRO A 52 15.74 2.76 7.25
CA PRO A 52 16.11 2.16 8.52
C PRO A 52 15.43 2.79 9.74
N ASN A 53 14.94 4.03 9.60
CA ASN A 53 14.29 4.78 10.68
C ASN A 53 12.75 4.63 10.70
N LYS A 54 12.18 3.80 9.83
CA LYS A 54 10.73 3.51 9.86
C LYS A 54 10.39 2.73 11.13
N LYS A 55 9.32 3.15 11.82
CA LYS A 55 8.86 2.50 13.06
C LYS A 55 8.48 1.03 12.85
N ASN A 56 7.80 0.74 11.73
CA ASN A 56 7.36 -0.60 11.39
C ASN A 56 8.16 -1.11 10.19
N ASP A 57 8.60 -2.37 10.24
CA ASP A 57 9.29 -3.07 9.16
C ASP A 57 10.46 -2.27 8.53
N PRO A 58 11.44 -1.74 9.31
CA PRO A 58 12.58 -1.03 8.75
C PRO A 58 13.41 -1.97 7.85
N ASN A 59 13.99 -1.42 6.78
CA ASN A 59 14.85 -2.12 5.80
C ASN A 59 14.17 -3.25 5.01
N LYS A 60 12.85 -3.42 5.11
CA LYS A 60 12.12 -4.41 4.31
C LYS A 60 11.64 -3.85 2.98
N TYR A 61 11.37 -4.76 2.05
CA TYR A 61 10.69 -4.43 0.80
C TYR A 61 9.20 -4.28 1.00
N ASP A 62 8.63 -3.29 0.33
CA ASP A 62 7.24 -2.87 0.45
C ASP A 62 6.67 -2.51 -0.93
N LEU A 63 5.42 -2.17 -0.96
CA LEU A 63 4.66 -1.67 -2.09
C LEU A 63 5.32 -0.44 -2.73
N SER A 64 4.87 -0.09 -3.93
CA SER A 64 5.32 1.15 -4.57
C SER A 64 4.86 2.38 -3.80
N ALA A 65 3.59 2.39 -3.35
CA ALA A 65 3.04 3.38 -2.43
C ALA A 65 1.86 2.81 -1.65
N CYS A 66 1.60 3.35 -0.44
CA CYS A 66 0.49 2.91 0.40
C CYS A 66 0.13 3.96 1.45
N GLY A 67 -1.16 4.27 1.56
CA GLY A 67 -1.64 5.16 2.60
C GLY A 67 -3.13 5.06 2.90
N ASN A 68 -3.57 5.80 3.92
CA ASN A 68 -4.98 5.87 4.25
C ASN A 68 -5.71 6.73 3.23
N VAL A 69 -6.99 6.42 3.05
CA VAL A 69 -7.93 7.31 2.34
C VAL A 69 -8.36 8.38 3.34
N ASP A 70 -8.07 9.64 3.02
CA ASP A 70 -8.41 10.78 3.87
C ASP A 70 -9.93 11.04 3.84
N ALA A 71 -10.43 11.76 4.84
CA ALA A 71 -11.85 12.06 4.92
C ALA A 71 -12.34 12.80 3.68
N GLY A 72 -13.33 12.21 2.99
CA GLY A 72 -13.90 12.74 1.76
C GLY A 72 -13.13 12.40 0.48
N GLU A 73 -12.00 11.69 0.54
CA GLU A 73 -11.33 11.15 -0.65
C GLU A 73 -12.01 9.88 -1.17
N THR A 74 -11.87 9.63 -2.47
CA THR A 74 -12.08 8.29 -3.04
C THR A 74 -10.79 7.46 -2.91
N TYR A 75 -10.88 6.14 -3.11
CA TYR A 75 -9.71 5.26 -3.15
C TYR A 75 -8.73 5.66 -4.26
N GLU A 76 -9.24 6.08 -5.44
CA GLU A 76 -8.45 6.51 -6.60
C GLU A 76 -7.67 7.81 -6.29
N GLN A 77 -8.33 8.77 -5.62
CA GLN A 77 -7.69 10.02 -5.22
C GLN A 77 -6.56 9.75 -4.22
N ALA A 78 -6.82 8.95 -3.20
CA ALA A 78 -5.81 8.55 -2.23
C ALA A 78 -4.65 7.80 -2.89
N ALA A 79 -4.91 6.85 -3.80
CA ALA A 79 -3.88 6.11 -4.53
C ALA A 79 -2.97 7.03 -5.35
N ALA A 80 -3.54 8.01 -6.06
CA ALA A 80 -2.78 8.98 -6.85
C ALA A 80 -1.97 9.94 -5.96
N ARG A 81 -2.53 10.41 -4.84
CA ARG A 81 -1.86 11.28 -3.86
C ARG A 81 -0.68 10.56 -3.22
N GLU A 82 -0.89 9.37 -2.65
CA GLU A 82 0.16 8.58 -1.98
C GLU A 82 1.29 8.23 -2.96
N LEU A 83 0.96 7.84 -4.20
CA LEU A 83 1.97 7.56 -5.22
C LEU A 83 2.84 8.79 -5.48
N MET A 84 2.22 9.97 -5.63
CA MET A 84 2.95 11.21 -5.85
C MET A 84 3.78 11.62 -4.62
N GLU A 85 3.23 11.51 -3.40
CA GLU A 85 3.90 11.90 -2.16
C GLU A 85 5.10 11.01 -1.85
N GLU A 86 4.94 9.69 -1.97
CA GLU A 86 5.97 8.72 -1.58
C GLU A 86 7.04 8.54 -2.67
N THR A 87 6.67 8.59 -3.95
CA THR A 87 7.58 8.27 -5.05
C THR A 87 7.89 9.43 -6.00
N GLY A 88 7.07 10.48 -6.00
CA GLY A 88 7.15 11.57 -6.97
C GLY A 88 6.56 11.23 -8.34
N ILE A 89 6.04 10.02 -8.55
CA ILE A 89 5.44 9.58 -9.82
C ILE A 89 4.02 10.12 -9.91
N LYS A 90 3.73 10.80 -11.04
CA LYS A 90 2.40 11.38 -11.30
C LYS A 90 1.68 10.60 -12.39
N CYS A 91 0.75 9.74 -12.00
CA CYS A 91 -0.15 9.05 -12.93
C CYS A 91 -1.48 8.71 -12.25
N GLN A 92 -2.45 8.22 -13.02
CA GLN A 92 -3.74 7.77 -12.50
C GLN A 92 -3.74 6.23 -12.35
N PRO A 93 -3.67 5.71 -11.11
CA PRO A 93 -3.74 4.28 -10.88
C PRO A 93 -5.12 3.72 -11.18
N LYS A 94 -5.19 2.49 -11.68
CA LYS A 94 -6.44 1.76 -11.94
C LYS A 94 -6.66 0.70 -10.87
N MET A 95 -7.86 0.62 -10.30
CA MET A 95 -8.20 -0.38 -9.29
C MET A 95 -8.14 -1.78 -9.89
N LEU A 96 -7.40 -2.68 -9.22
CA LEU A 96 -7.33 -4.11 -9.53
C LEU A 96 -8.28 -4.92 -8.67
N ASP A 97 -8.35 -4.58 -7.36
CA ASP A 97 -9.14 -5.33 -6.38
C ASP A 97 -9.50 -4.46 -5.18
N LYS A 98 -10.50 -4.92 -4.42
CA LYS A 98 -10.87 -4.32 -3.13
C LYS A 98 -11.36 -5.41 -2.18
N PHE A 99 -10.86 -5.44 -0.95
CA PHE A 99 -11.25 -6.45 0.04
C PHE A 99 -11.14 -5.91 1.47
N TYR A 100 -11.91 -6.52 2.36
CA TYR A 100 -11.84 -6.27 3.81
C TYR A 100 -10.73 -7.11 4.44
N GLN A 101 -10.07 -6.56 5.45
CA GLN A 101 -9.06 -7.28 6.20
C GLN A 101 -8.92 -6.77 7.64
N GLU A 102 -8.39 -7.65 8.47
CA GLU A 102 -8.00 -7.36 9.85
C GLU A 102 -6.53 -7.73 10.05
N ASN A 103 -5.79 -6.87 10.72
CA ASN A 103 -4.42 -7.12 11.14
C ASN A 103 -4.29 -6.93 12.64
N ILE A 104 -3.48 -7.77 13.28
CA ILE A 104 -3.09 -7.61 14.68
C ILE A 104 -1.68 -7.01 14.71
N HIS A 105 -1.53 -5.88 15.39
CA HIS A 105 -0.25 -5.26 15.64
C HIS A 105 -0.20 -4.77 17.10
N ASP A 106 0.83 -5.16 17.84
CA ASP A 106 0.99 -4.85 19.27
C ASP A 106 -0.27 -5.21 20.10
N GLY A 107 -0.90 -6.36 19.80
CA GLY A 107 -2.11 -6.84 20.49
C GLY A 107 -3.40 -6.05 20.17
N LYS A 108 -3.35 -5.11 19.23
CA LYS A 108 -4.51 -4.34 18.76
C LYS A 108 -4.96 -4.78 17.39
N VAL A 109 -6.27 -4.87 17.19
CA VAL A 109 -6.87 -5.23 15.90
C VAL A 109 -7.07 -3.96 15.07
N PHE A 110 -6.52 -3.98 13.87
CA PHE A 110 -6.70 -2.94 12.85
C PHE A 110 -7.59 -3.47 11.74
N LYS A 111 -8.72 -2.81 11.52
CA LYS A 111 -9.73 -3.19 10.53
C LYS A 111 -9.73 -2.19 9.38
N TYR A 112 -9.71 -2.67 8.14
CA TYR A 112 -9.76 -1.78 6.98
C TYR A 112 -10.17 -2.50 5.69
N PHE A 113 -10.77 -1.73 4.80
CA PHE A 113 -10.87 -2.10 3.41
C PHE A 113 -9.61 -1.63 2.68
N THR A 114 -9.04 -2.52 1.86
CA THR A 114 -7.88 -2.21 1.02
C THR A 114 -8.30 -2.16 -0.43
N GLY A 115 -8.14 -1.00 -1.08
CA GLY A 115 -8.17 -0.87 -2.52
C GLY A 115 -6.76 -1.09 -3.08
N ILE A 116 -6.59 -2.07 -3.97
CA ILE A 116 -5.31 -2.34 -4.65
C ILE A 116 -5.37 -1.79 -6.06
N PHE A 117 -4.34 -1.03 -6.42
CA PHE A 117 -4.23 -0.30 -7.67
C PHE A 117 -2.97 -0.69 -8.46
N LEU A 118 -3.06 -0.59 -9.78
CA LEU A 118 -1.94 -0.63 -10.70
C LEU A 118 -1.75 0.72 -11.37
N ALA A 119 -0.54 1.24 -11.30
CA ALA A 119 -0.06 2.38 -12.05
C ALA A 119 0.94 1.92 -13.11
N GLU A 120 0.93 2.54 -14.28
CA GLU A 120 1.91 2.27 -15.33
C GLU A 120 2.88 3.44 -15.45
N SER A 121 4.16 3.22 -15.17
CA SER A 121 5.21 4.24 -15.29
C SER A 121 6.59 3.62 -15.45
N ASN A 122 7.39 4.24 -16.33
CA ASN A 122 8.82 3.95 -16.46
C ASN A 122 9.69 4.85 -15.56
N GLU A 123 9.09 5.81 -14.87
CA GLU A 123 9.82 6.72 -14.00
C GLU A 123 10.36 6.01 -12.78
N ASP A 124 11.59 6.37 -12.38
CA ASP A 124 12.16 5.90 -11.12
C ASP A 124 11.66 6.77 -9.96
N PRO A 125 11.45 6.18 -8.77
CA PRO A 125 10.95 6.92 -7.62
C PRO A 125 12.02 7.87 -7.07
N ARG A 126 11.58 8.96 -6.46
CA ARG A 126 12.47 9.84 -5.70
C ARG A 126 12.87 9.16 -4.39
N LEU A 127 14.16 8.87 -4.24
CA LEU A 127 14.69 8.33 -3.00
C LEU A 127 14.73 9.40 -1.92
N ASN A 128 14.42 9.01 -0.70
CA ASN A 128 14.42 9.86 0.50
C ASN A 128 14.72 9.01 1.74
N GLN A 129 14.55 9.58 2.95
CA GLN A 129 14.80 8.85 4.20
C GLN A 129 13.79 7.71 4.47
N GLU A 130 12.62 7.77 3.86
CA GLU A 130 11.57 6.77 4.02
C GLU A 130 11.63 5.66 2.96
N LEU A 131 12.07 6.02 1.73
CA LEU A 131 12.27 5.14 0.59
C LEU A 131 13.75 5.24 0.19
N VAL A 132 14.56 4.26 0.60
CA VAL A 132 16.03 4.34 0.46
C VAL A 132 16.57 3.65 -0.79
N SER A 133 15.83 2.73 -1.37
CA SER A 133 16.14 2.07 -2.64
C SER A 133 14.89 1.43 -3.23
N PHE A 134 14.99 0.98 -4.46
CA PHE A 134 13.93 0.21 -5.14
C PHE A 134 14.56 -0.83 -6.07
N LYS A 135 13.77 -1.80 -6.49
CA LYS A 135 14.07 -2.72 -7.60
C LYS A 135 12.83 -2.88 -8.49
N ARG A 136 13.07 -3.30 -9.74
CA ARG A 136 12.01 -3.68 -10.67
C ARG A 136 12.15 -5.18 -10.96
N MET A 137 11.09 -5.92 -10.65
CA MET A 137 11.09 -7.38 -10.71
C MET A 137 9.86 -7.87 -11.47
N SER A 138 10.01 -8.99 -12.20
CA SER A 138 8.82 -9.67 -12.72
C SER A 138 8.00 -10.28 -11.60
N VAL A 139 6.74 -10.65 -11.86
CA VAL A 139 5.88 -11.29 -10.86
C VAL A 139 6.50 -12.61 -10.39
N GLU A 140 7.13 -13.36 -11.29
CA GLU A 140 7.80 -14.63 -10.99
C GLU A 140 9.05 -14.44 -10.12
N GLU A 141 9.85 -13.40 -10.40
CA GLU A 141 11.01 -13.02 -9.56
C GLU A 141 10.58 -12.66 -8.15
N ILE A 142 9.47 -11.89 -8.00
CA ILE A 142 8.90 -11.54 -6.69
C ILE A 142 8.42 -12.79 -5.95
N GLU A 143 7.64 -13.66 -6.62
CA GLU A 143 7.13 -14.90 -6.01
C GLU A 143 8.28 -15.80 -5.52
N LYS A 144 9.37 -15.89 -6.30
CA LYS A 144 10.56 -16.65 -5.91
C LYS A 144 11.23 -16.05 -4.67
N GLU A 145 11.51 -14.74 -4.67
CA GLU A 145 12.18 -14.07 -3.55
C GLU A 145 11.30 -14.10 -2.29
N MET A 146 9.98 -13.92 -2.40
CA MET A 146 9.03 -14.06 -1.29
C MET A 146 9.04 -15.47 -0.67
N LYS A 147 9.27 -16.52 -1.47
CA LYS A 147 9.35 -17.90 -1.00
C LYS A 147 10.70 -18.21 -0.34
N GLU A 148 11.80 -17.67 -0.88
CA GLU A 148 13.16 -17.94 -0.40
C GLU A 148 13.50 -17.10 0.85
N THR A 149 13.05 -15.83 0.89
CA THR A 149 13.38 -14.86 1.95
C THR A 149 12.18 -14.00 2.33
N PRO A 150 11.07 -14.60 2.83
CA PRO A 150 9.84 -13.85 3.16
C PRO A 150 10.07 -12.76 4.22
N GLU A 151 11.06 -12.93 5.09
CA GLU A 151 11.43 -11.96 6.11
C GLU A 151 11.93 -10.61 5.55
N ASN A 152 12.37 -10.59 4.29
CA ASN A 152 12.80 -9.37 3.61
C ASN A 152 11.63 -8.47 3.18
N PHE A 153 10.40 -8.95 3.29
CA PHE A 153 9.19 -8.23 2.87
C PHE A 153 8.31 -7.83 4.04
N CYS A 154 7.62 -6.70 3.90
CA CYS A 154 6.57 -6.32 4.82
C CYS A 154 5.40 -7.31 4.76
N GLN A 155 4.75 -7.59 5.88
CA GLN A 155 3.59 -8.49 5.92
C GLN A 155 2.44 -7.97 5.05
N GLY A 156 2.26 -6.65 4.97
CA GLY A 156 1.31 -6.01 4.07
C GLY A 156 1.60 -6.34 2.61
N PHE A 157 2.86 -6.21 2.19
CA PHE A 157 3.27 -6.55 0.82
C PHE A 157 2.97 -8.01 0.48
N LEU A 158 3.39 -8.95 1.34
CA LEU A 158 3.18 -10.39 1.12
C LEU A 158 1.72 -10.72 0.88
N ARG A 159 0.84 -10.14 1.68
CA ARG A 159 -0.61 -10.36 1.59
C ARG A 159 -1.20 -9.72 0.33
N ASP A 160 -0.93 -8.44 0.10
CA ASP A 160 -1.55 -7.64 -0.96
C ASP A 160 -1.07 -8.11 -2.34
N PHE A 161 0.21 -8.47 -2.45
CA PHE A 161 0.73 -9.10 -3.68
C PHE A 161 0.09 -10.46 -3.96
N ASN A 162 -0.05 -11.34 -2.94
CA ASN A 162 -0.70 -12.64 -3.12
C ASN A 162 -2.16 -12.51 -3.58
N GLN A 163 -2.86 -11.45 -3.15
CA GLN A 163 -4.25 -11.17 -3.56
C GLN A 163 -4.35 -10.87 -5.06
N VAL A 164 -3.37 -10.17 -5.65
CA VAL A 164 -3.48 -9.67 -7.04
C VAL A 164 -2.46 -10.26 -8.02
N LYS A 165 -1.53 -11.10 -7.60
CA LYS A 165 -0.45 -11.61 -8.45
C LYS A 165 -0.93 -12.24 -9.76
N GLN A 166 -2.07 -12.95 -9.77
CA GLN A 166 -2.62 -13.52 -11.00
C GLN A 166 -3.12 -12.43 -11.96
N LYS A 167 -3.73 -11.37 -11.43
CA LYS A 167 -4.14 -10.21 -12.23
C LYS A 167 -2.91 -9.49 -12.78
N LEU A 168 -1.85 -9.33 -11.97
CA LEU A 168 -0.60 -8.69 -12.40
C LEU A 168 0.12 -9.48 -13.51
N LYS A 169 -0.01 -10.81 -13.54
CA LYS A 169 0.55 -11.66 -14.62
C LYS A 169 -0.21 -11.54 -15.94
N SER A 170 -1.51 -11.29 -15.86
CA SER A 170 -2.38 -11.25 -17.06
C SER A 170 -2.44 -9.87 -17.74
N LEU A 171 -1.88 -8.86 -17.14
CA LEU A 171 -1.82 -7.49 -17.64
C LEU A 171 -0.46 -7.18 -18.26
#